data_529c781cf5eb30736e9386f1d844f202
#
_entry.id   529c781cf5eb30736e9386f1d844f202
#
_cell.length_a   1.000
_cell.length_b   1.000
_cell.length_c   1.000
_cell.angle_alpha   90.00
_cell.angle_beta   90.00
_cell.angle_gamma   90.00
#
_symmetry.space_group_name_H-M   'P 1'
#
loop_
_entity.id
_entity.type
_entity.pdbx_description
1 polymer ?
#
loop_
_entity_poly.entity_id
_entity_poly.type
_entity_poly.pdbx_seq_one_letter_code
_entity_poly.pdbx_strand_id
1 'polypeptide(L)'
;MLQLVFGRSGYGKTEYIRNRIADKIDRGETQVLLITPEQYSFISEYSLLEQLGEARAHAVRCLSFSRLCDECDRLYGADGRKPLTKGGKAILMKTAIDQVRPDLELFEKKGSSAAFVQSMTGIYDEMKSCNLSGAAVYAAADDLDTDILRCKMRDFSRIMTAYEALLGDRFADPANRLTRLYDQIKDQNYFAGQTVFLDGFNGFVAQEYKILERIIAEAKAVYIALDSDSFGTGDGYDLFAYVNETAGILQRIADKAGVPTNTLQLGENCRTDYADLRRVEQYIFADQAPETEIPAEHIRLYAADGSGFG
;
A
#
# COMPACT_ATOMS: atom_id res chain seq x y z
N MET A 1 -3.19 -9.89 -18.62
CA MET A 1 -1.87 -10.41 -18.21
C MET A 1 -1.31 -9.53 -17.07
N LEU A 2 -0.62 -10.12 -16.11
CA LEU A 2 0.14 -9.43 -15.08
C LEU A 2 1.64 -9.46 -15.43
N GLN A 3 2.32 -8.31 -15.40
CA GLN A 3 3.76 -8.18 -15.57
C GLN A 3 4.36 -7.61 -14.29
N LEU A 4 5.16 -8.40 -13.57
CA LEU A 4 5.94 -7.94 -12.44
C LEU A 4 7.33 -7.51 -12.93
N VAL A 5 7.75 -6.31 -12.55
CA VAL A 5 9.04 -5.71 -12.95
C VAL A 5 9.89 -5.53 -11.70
N PHE A 6 10.96 -6.29 -11.61
CA PHE A 6 11.88 -6.28 -10.47
C PHE A 6 13.15 -5.50 -10.80
N GLY A 7 13.73 -4.90 -9.81
CA GLY A 7 15.00 -4.22 -9.84
C GLY A 7 15.26 -3.52 -8.52
N ARG A 8 16.51 -3.42 -8.09
CA ARG A 8 16.87 -2.64 -6.90
C ARG A 8 16.60 -1.14 -7.12
N SER A 9 16.66 -0.35 -6.08
CA SER A 9 16.55 1.11 -6.20
C SER A 9 17.62 1.66 -7.14
N GLY A 10 17.20 2.47 -8.13
CA GLY A 10 18.13 3.01 -9.15
C GLY A 10 18.31 2.13 -10.40
N TYR A 11 17.60 0.99 -10.51
CA TYR A 11 17.69 0.10 -11.68
C TYR A 11 16.72 0.44 -12.83
N GLY A 12 16.22 1.67 -12.86
CA GLY A 12 15.42 2.17 -13.98
C GLY A 12 13.96 1.68 -14.06
N LYS A 13 13.39 1.12 -12.99
CA LYS A 13 12.00 0.62 -12.99
C LYS A 13 10.97 1.67 -13.39
N THR A 14 11.03 2.85 -12.77
CA THR A 14 10.13 3.98 -13.08
C THR A 14 10.29 4.44 -14.51
N GLU A 15 11.51 4.45 -15.04
CA GLU A 15 11.78 4.78 -16.44
C GLU A 15 11.20 3.71 -17.37
N TYR A 16 11.39 2.43 -17.03
CA TYR A 16 10.77 1.33 -17.76
C TYR A 16 9.25 1.47 -17.82
N ILE A 17 8.59 1.76 -16.68
CA ILE A 17 7.13 1.98 -16.61
C ILE A 17 6.73 3.13 -17.51
N ARG A 18 7.41 4.29 -17.44
CA ARG A 18 7.12 5.45 -18.27
C ARG A 18 7.30 5.18 -19.77
N ASN A 19 8.37 4.49 -20.15
CA ASN A 19 8.61 4.11 -21.53
C ASN A 19 7.55 3.14 -22.03
N ARG A 20 7.08 2.20 -21.18
CA ARG A 20 5.97 1.30 -21.53
C ARG A 20 4.65 2.04 -21.68
N ILE A 21 4.38 3.06 -20.86
CA ILE A 21 3.21 3.93 -21.02
C ILE A 21 3.28 4.64 -22.38
N ALA A 22 4.42 5.25 -22.70
CA ALA A 22 4.62 5.93 -23.98
C ALA A 22 4.39 4.98 -25.18
N ASP A 23 5.01 3.78 -25.15
CA ASP A 23 4.83 2.74 -26.17
C ASP A 23 3.35 2.36 -26.38
N LYS A 24 2.58 2.28 -25.30
CA LYS A 24 1.16 1.92 -25.34
C LYS A 24 0.34 3.03 -26.00
N ILE A 25 0.60 4.28 -25.63
CA ILE A 25 -0.06 5.45 -26.21
C ILE A 25 0.30 5.60 -27.69
N ASP A 26 1.57 5.39 -28.07
CA ASP A 26 2.02 5.45 -29.46
C ASP A 26 1.39 4.36 -30.35
N ARG A 27 0.95 3.24 -29.74
CA ARG A 27 0.16 2.19 -30.40
C ARG A 27 -1.36 2.46 -30.42
N GLY A 28 -1.79 3.65 -29.96
CA GLY A 28 -3.18 4.08 -29.99
C GLY A 28 -4.00 3.67 -28.76
N GLU A 29 -3.37 3.23 -27.66
CA GLU A 29 -4.10 3.00 -26.41
C GLU A 29 -4.47 4.34 -25.76
N THR A 30 -5.75 4.53 -25.43
CA THR A 30 -6.30 5.75 -24.84
C THR A 30 -6.79 5.59 -23.40
N GLN A 31 -6.77 4.36 -22.89
CA GLN A 31 -7.22 4.05 -21.53
C GLN A 31 -6.05 3.50 -20.70
N VAL A 32 -5.12 4.38 -20.40
CA VAL A 32 -3.94 4.07 -19.58
C VAL A 32 -4.10 4.69 -18.20
N LEU A 33 -3.90 3.89 -17.16
CA LEU A 33 -3.95 4.33 -15.76
C LEU A 33 -2.60 4.04 -15.09
N LEU A 34 -1.98 5.07 -14.52
CA LEU A 34 -0.84 4.93 -13.63
C LEU A 34 -1.30 5.19 -12.19
N ILE A 35 -1.06 4.23 -11.30
CA ILE A 35 -1.31 4.36 -9.87
C ILE A 35 0.03 4.48 -9.15
N THR A 36 0.18 5.52 -8.32
CA THR A 36 1.37 5.79 -7.51
C THR A 36 0.96 6.15 -6.08
N PRO A 37 1.86 6.00 -5.09
CA PRO A 37 1.63 6.52 -3.75
C PRO A 37 1.33 8.02 -3.76
N GLU A 38 0.53 8.48 -2.79
CA GLU A 38 0.11 9.90 -2.69
C GLU A 38 1.25 10.90 -2.86
N GLN A 39 2.37 10.64 -2.18
CA GLN A 39 3.53 11.53 -2.16
C GLN A 39 4.22 11.64 -3.52
N TYR A 40 4.07 10.68 -4.41
CA TYR A 40 4.71 10.66 -5.73
C TYR A 40 3.76 11.04 -6.87
N SER A 41 2.45 11.11 -6.62
CA SER A 41 1.43 11.32 -7.64
C SER A 41 1.70 12.56 -8.50
N PHE A 42 2.02 13.70 -7.87
CA PHE A 42 2.31 14.95 -8.58
C PHE A 42 3.59 14.87 -9.43
N ILE A 43 4.67 14.31 -8.86
CA ILE A 43 5.96 14.17 -9.55
C ILE A 43 5.83 13.24 -10.75
N SER A 44 5.09 12.14 -10.59
CA SER A 44 4.85 11.17 -11.66
C SER A 44 4.01 11.77 -12.79
N GLU A 45 2.98 12.53 -12.45
CA GLU A 45 2.13 13.24 -13.41
C GLU A 45 2.94 14.28 -14.22
N TYR A 46 3.76 15.08 -13.54
CA TYR A 46 4.63 16.07 -14.17
C TYR A 46 5.67 15.41 -15.10
N SER A 47 6.35 14.37 -14.64
CA SER A 47 7.36 13.65 -15.44
C SER A 47 6.75 12.98 -16.68
N LEU A 48 5.52 12.47 -16.57
CA LEU A 48 4.80 11.92 -17.72
C LEU A 48 4.41 13.03 -18.71
N LEU A 49 3.96 14.17 -18.24
CA LEU A 49 3.62 15.32 -19.06
C LEU A 49 4.84 15.80 -19.85
N GLU A 50 6.02 15.91 -19.21
CA GLU A 50 7.26 16.26 -19.88
C GLU A 50 7.66 15.25 -20.97
N GLN A 51 7.55 13.96 -20.69
CA GLN A 51 7.95 12.90 -21.61
C GLN A 51 6.98 12.75 -22.80
N LEU A 52 5.68 12.79 -22.53
CA LEU A 52 4.65 12.57 -23.55
C LEU A 52 4.31 13.83 -24.34
N GLY A 53 4.48 15.01 -23.74
CA GLY A 53 3.97 16.28 -24.26
C GLY A 53 2.45 16.40 -24.12
N GLU A 54 1.94 17.63 -24.20
CA GLU A 54 0.52 17.94 -23.95
C GLU A 54 -0.44 17.11 -24.81
N ALA A 55 -0.11 16.88 -26.08
CA ALA A 55 -0.97 16.19 -27.03
C ALA A 55 -1.25 14.72 -26.66
N ARG A 56 -0.37 14.06 -25.91
CA ARG A 56 -0.49 12.64 -25.55
C ARG A 56 -0.80 12.41 -24.07
N ALA A 57 -0.51 13.41 -23.23
CA ALA A 57 -0.63 13.27 -21.79
C ALA A 57 -2.07 12.97 -21.31
N HIS A 58 -3.11 13.42 -22.07
CA HIS A 58 -4.50 13.11 -21.72
C HIS A 58 -4.92 11.67 -22.01
N ALA A 59 -4.09 10.87 -22.66
CA ALA A 59 -4.34 9.44 -22.83
C ALA A 59 -3.98 8.62 -21.57
N VAL A 60 -3.27 9.23 -20.61
CA VAL A 60 -2.91 8.61 -19.34
C VAL A 60 -3.51 9.36 -18.17
N ARG A 61 -4.07 8.63 -17.21
CA ARG A 61 -4.52 9.16 -15.92
C ARG A 61 -3.50 8.74 -14.87
N CYS A 62 -2.99 9.71 -14.10
CA CYS A 62 -2.08 9.45 -12.99
C CYS A 62 -2.84 9.69 -11.68
N LEU A 63 -3.08 8.64 -10.91
CA LEU A 63 -3.89 8.67 -9.70
C LEU A 63 -3.13 8.01 -8.54
N SER A 64 -3.48 8.42 -7.32
CA SER A 64 -3.27 7.60 -6.12
C SER A 64 -4.54 6.81 -5.82
N PHE A 65 -4.48 5.89 -4.86
CA PHE A 65 -5.70 5.20 -4.41
C PHE A 65 -6.76 6.17 -3.88
N SER A 66 -6.36 7.26 -3.21
CA SER A 66 -7.32 8.28 -2.75
C SER A 66 -7.96 9.04 -3.91
N ARG A 67 -7.18 9.42 -4.93
CA ARG A 67 -7.72 10.07 -6.13
C ARG A 67 -8.62 9.13 -6.95
N LEU A 68 -8.32 7.83 -6.94
CA LEU A 68 -9.18 6.80 -7.53
C LEU A 68 -10.53 6.73 -6.81
N CYS A 69 -10.55 6.82 -5.46
CA CYS A 69 -11.79 6.95 -4.71
C CYS A 69 -12.60 8.18 -5.12
N ASP A 70 -11.96 9.36 -5.25
CA ASP A 70 -12.64 10.59 -5.68
C ASP A 70 -13.22 10.48 -7.10
N GLU A 71 -12.52 9.77 -7.99
CA GLU A 71 -13.00 9.53 -9.34
C GLU A 71 -14.22 8.61 -9.34
N CYS A 72 -14.18 7.50 -8.60
CA CYS A 72 -15.32 6.58 -8.49
C CYS A 72 -16.51 7.22 -7.78
N ASP A 73 -16.28 8.04 -6.76
CA ASP A 73 -17.34 8.83 -6.11
C ASP A 73 -18.04 9.80 -7.11
N ARG A 74 -17.30 10.36 -8.07
CA ARG A 74 -17.90 11.19 -9.13
C ARG A 74 -18.70 10.38 -10.15
N LEU A 75 -18.24 9.16 -10.47
CA LEU A 75 -18.87 8.31 -11.49
C LEU A 75 -20.10 7.57 -10.96
N TYR A 76 -20.02 7.02 -9.76
CA TYR A 76 -21.04 6.14 -9.19
C TYR A 76 -21.86 6.78 -8.07
N GLY A 77 -21.56 8.02 -7.75
CA GLY A 77 -22.21 8.76 -6.67
C GLY A 77 -21.35 8.77 -5.40
N ALA A 78 -21.18 9.98 -4.88
CA ALA A 78 -20.49 10.17 -3.61
C ALA A 78 -21.32 9.60 -2.46
N ASP A 79 -20.62 9.18 -1.41
CA ASP A 79 -21.23 8.83 -0.15
C ASP A 79 -22.01 10.04 0.42
N GLY A 80 -23.33 9.96 0.52
CA GLY A 80 -24.15 11.03 1.08
C GLY A 80 -23.92 11.30 2.57
N ARG A 81 -23.10 10.49 3.24
CA ARG A 81 -22.74 10.64 4.65
C ARG A 81 -21.79 11.82 4.85
N LYS A 82 -21.84 12.41 6.04
CA LYS A 82 -20.93 13.52 6.39
C LYS A 82 -19.50 13.01 6.60
N PRO A 83 -18.50 13.60 5.92
CA PRO A 83 -17.10 13.26 6.15
C PRO A 83 -16.72 13.49 7.62
N LEU A 84 -16.08 12.50 8.21
CA LEU A 84 -15.65 12.57 9.60
C LEU A 84 -14.28 13.24 9.71
N THR A 85 -14.21 14.34 10.46
CA THR A 85 -12.94 15.01 10.78
C THR A 85 -12.19 14.25 11.87
N LYS A 86 -10.88 14.52 12.03
CA LYS A 86 -10.08 13.94 13.13
C LYS A 86 -10.70 14.20 14.52
N GLY A 87 -11.22 15.42 14.76
CA GLY A 87 -11.91 15.76 16.02
C GLY A 87 -13.22 15.01 16.17
N GLY A 88 -14.01 14.94 15.11
CA GLY A 88 -15.27 14.16 15.10
C GLY A 88 -15.01 12.67 15.37
N LYS A 89 -13.97 12.11 14.78
CA LYS A 89 -13.53 10.72 15.01
C LYS A 89 -13.18 10.47 16.48
N ALA A 90 -12.41 11.35 17.10
CA ALA A 90 -12.06 11.26 18.52
C ALA A 90 -13.29 11.36 19.43
N ILE A 91 -14.25 12.24 19.12
CA ILE A 91 -15.51 12.38 19.87
C ILE A 91 -16.34 11.09 19.78
N LEU A 92 -16.54 10.56 18.58
CA LEU A 92 -17.30 9.32 18.40
C LEU A 92 -16.60 8.13 19.05
N MET A 93 -15.28 8.02 18.94
CA MET A 93 -14.50 6.97 19.60
C MET A 93 -14.63 7.06 21.13
N LYS A 94 -14.53 8.27 21.68
CA LYS A 94 -14.77 8.49 23.11
C LYS A 94 -16.18 8.06 23.53
N THR A 95 -17.19 8.43 22.75
CA THR A 95 -18.59 8.04 23.02
C THR A 95 -18.76 6.50 22.97
N ALA A 96 -18.15 5.84 21.98
CA ALA A 96 -18.15 4.37 21.87
C ALA A 96 -17.54 3.70 23.11
N ILE A 97 -16.36 4.18 23.54
CA ILE A 97 -15.68 3.68 24.74
C ILE A 97 -16.58 3.87 25.97
N ASP A 98 -17.17 5.08 26.14
CA ASP A 98 -18.02 5.37 27.31
C ASP A 98 -19.29 4.48 27.34
N GLN A 99 -19.88 4.16 26.17
CA GLN A 99 -21.03 3.28 26.07
C GLN A 99 -20.74 1.84 26.48
N VAL A 100 -19.60 1.29 26.05
CA VAL A 100 -19.25 -0.11 26.33
C VAL A 100 -18.41 -0.29 27.58
N ARG A 101 -18.05 0.78 28.28
CA ARG A 101 -17.16 0.73 29.46
C ARG A 101 -17.57 -0.31 30.51
N PRO A 102 -18.87 -0.45 30.89
CA PRO A 102 -19.28 -1.46 31.87
C PRO A 102 -19.03 -2.89 31.43
N ASP A 103 -18.92 -3.12 30.11
CA ASP A 103 -18.71 -4.45 29.52
C ASP A 103 -17.24 -4.75 29.21
N LEU A 104 -16.33 -3.79 29.48
CA LEU A 104 -14.90 -3.97 29.23
C LEU A 104 -14.25 -4.76 30.39
N GLU A 105 -13.44 -5.74 30.04
CA GLU A 105 -12.78 -6.62 31.00
C GLU A 105 -11.42 -6.07 31.47
N LEU A 106 -10.63 -5.57 30.52
CA LEU A 106 -9.27 -5.06 30.77
C LEU A 106 -9.23 -3.54 30.90
N PHE A 107 -10.00 -2.85 30.08
CA PHE A 107 -9.93 -1.40 29.93
C PHE A 107 -11.00 -0.63 30.70
N GLU A 108 -11.86 -1.28 31.49
CA GLU A 108 -12.88 -0.64 32.32
C GLU A 108 -12.33 0.55 33.11
N LYS A 109 -11.18 0.34 33.80
CA LYS A 109 -10.55 1.34 34.68
C LYS A 109 -9.75 2.41 33.94
N LYS A 110 -9.41 2.20 32.65
CA LYS A 110 -8.60 3.17 31.89
C LYS A 110 -9.37 4.44 31.53
N GLY A 111 -10.68 4.37 31.55
CA GLY A 111 -11.55 5.48 31.19
C GLY A 111 -11.37 5.90 29.74
N SER A 112 -11.94 7.04 29.40
CA SER A 112 -11.83 7.67 28.08
C SER A 112 -10.84 8.84 28.09
N SER A 113 -9.64 8.63 28.64
CA SER A 113 -8.58 9.64 28.56
C SER A 113 -8.22 9.93 27.09
N ALA A 114 -7.76 11.17 26.82
CA ALA A 114 -7.41 11.57 25.46
C ALA A 114 -6.37 10.63 24.80
N ALA A 115 -5.38 10.17 25.57
CA ALA A 115 -4.36 9.24 25.10
C ALA A 115 -4.95 7.87 24.75
N PHE A 116 -5.87 7.36 25.56
CA PHE A 116 -6.55 6.08 25.29
C PHE A 116 -7.45 6.17 24.05
N VAL A 117 -8.23 7.25 23.92
CA VAL A 117 -9.06 7.53 22.75
C VAL A 117 -8.20 7.59 21.48
N GLN A 118 -7.05 8.28 21.53
CA GLN A 118 -6.13 8.36 20.40
C GLN A 118 -5.56 6.99 20.03
N SER A 119 -5.16 6.19 21.02
CA SER A 119 -4.68 4.82 20.78
C SER A 119 -5.75 3.94 20.15
N MET A 120 -6.99 3.98 20.65
CA MET A 120 -8.11 3.21 20.08
C MET A 120 -8.44 3.64 18.65
N THR A 121 -8.36 4.95 18.38
CA THR A 121 -8.55 5.47 17.01
C THR A 121 -7.47 4.94 16.07
N GLY A 122 -6.20 4.93 16.48
CA GLY A 122 -5.10 4.38 15.68
C GLY A 122 -5.24 2.88 15.44
N ILE A 123 -5.59 2.10 16.48
CA ILE A 123 -5.85 0.66 16.35
C ILE A 123 -7.02 0.40 15.39
N TYR A 124 -8.10 1.18 15.47
CA TYR A 124 -9.21 1.07 14.53
C TYR A 124 -8.76 1.28 13.08
N ASP A 125 -7.98 2.34 12.82
CA ASP A 125 -7.46 2.62 11.48
C ASP A 125 -6.58 1.47 10.95
N GLU A 126 -5.70 0.94 11.79
CA GLU A 126 -4.84 -0.17 11.47
C GLU A 126 -5.64 -1.46 11.18
N MET A 127 -6.61 -1.80 12.03
CA MET A 127 -7.49 -2.96 11.80
C MET A 127 -8.31 -2.82 10.52
N LYS A 128 -8.80 -1.62 10.20
CA LYS A 128 -9.51 -1.38 8.93
C LYS A 128 -8.58 -1.52 7.72
N SER A 129 -7.34 -1.02 7.81
CA SER A 129 -6.34 -1.23 6.73
C SER A 129 -6.02 -2.70 6.50
N CYS A 130 -6.07 -3.52 7.55
CA CYS A 130 -5.97 -4.98 7.50
C CYS A 130 -7.28 -5.67 7.08
N ASN A 131 -8.33 -4.92 6.75
CA ASN A 131 -9.66 -5.42 6.40
C ASN A 131 -10.31 -6.30 7.49
N LEU A 132 -10.04 -6.00 8.77
CA LEU A 132 -10.61 -6.69 9.92
C LEU A 132 -11.90 -6.02 10.38
N SER A 133 -12.91 -6.82 10.68
CA SER A 133 -14.14 -6.39 11.35
C SER A 133 -14.06 -6.66 12.85
N GLY A 134 -14.88 -5.95 13.65
CA GLY A 134 -15.00 -6.24 15.07
C GLY A 134 -15.37 -7.71 15.35
N ALA A 135 -16.25 -8.29 14.55
CA ALA A 135 -16.65 -9.70 14.67
C ALA A 135 -15.50 -10.65 14.40
N ALA A 136 -14.66 -10.37 13.39
CA ALA A 136 -13.48 -11.19 13.09
C ALA A 136 -12.44 -11.12 14.22
N VAL A 137 -12.24 -9.93 14.80
CA VAL A 137 -11.35 -9.73 15.95
C VAL A 137 -11.86 -10.49 17.18
N TYR A 138 -13.19 -10.49 17.42
CA TYR A 138 -13.78 -11.23 18.51
C TYR A 138 -13.59 -12.74 18.35
N ALA A 139 -13.84 -13.27 17.17
CA ALA A 139 -13.69 -14.69 16.89
C ALA A 139 -12.23 -15.16 17.05
N ALA A 140 -11.28 -14.35 16.55
CA ALA A 140 -9.85 -14.65 16.69
C ALA A 140 -9.35 -14.57 18.14
N ALA A 141 -10.07 -13.92 19.05
CA ALA A 141 -9.69 -13.81 20.45
C ALA A 141 -9.67 -15.18 21.16
N ASP A 142 -10.54 -16.10 20.75
CA ASP A 142 -10.68 -17.42 21.42
C ASP A 142 -9.48 -18.35 21.14
N ASP A 143 -8.76 -18.11 20.03
CA ASP A 143 -7.58 -18.89 19.63
C ASP A 143 -6.27 -18.41 20.29
N LEU A 144 -6.33 -17.37 21.13
CA LEU A 144 -5.14 -16.78 21.75
C LEU A 144 -4.73 -17.50 23.04
N ASP A 145 -3.41 -17.67 23.23
CA ASP A 145 -2.83 -18.46 24.30
C ASP A 145 -2.99 -17.86 25.71
N THR A 146 -3.14 -16.53 25.82
CA THR A 146 -3.18 -15.85 27.12
C THR A 146 -4.51 -15.17 27.39
N ASP A 147 -5.02 -15.28 28.62
CA ASP A 147 -6.27 -14.63 29.04
C ASP A 147 -6.24 -13.11 28.87
N ILE A 148 -5.09 -12.48 29.18
CA ILE A 148 -4.92 -11.02 29.03
C ILE A 148 -5.09 -10.61 27.57
N LEU A 149 -4.50 -11.35 26.64
CA LEU A 149 -4.61 -11.02 25.22
C LEU A 149 -6.03 -11.27 24.70
N ARG A 150 -6.69 -12.34 25.16
CA ARG A 150 -8.10 -12.62 24.88
C ARG A 150 -9.01 -11.48 25.33
N CYS A 151 -8.92 -11.06 26.60
CA CYS A 151 -9.68 -9.94 27.14
C CYS A 151 -9.41 -8.66 26.35
N LYS A 152 -8.15 -8.39 26.02
CA LYS A 152 -7.75 -7.21 25.23
C LYS A 152 -8.40 -7.20 23.84
N MET A 153 -8.40 -8.31 23.13
CA MET A 153 -8.99 -8.41 21.79
C MET A 153 -10.52 -8.34 21.84
N ARG A 154 -11.16 -8.92 22.86
CA ARG A 154 -12.60 -8.80 23.09
C ARG A 154 -13.01 -7.34 23.37
N ASP A 155 -12.24 -6.64 24.21
CA ASP A 155 -12.48 -5.24 24.49
C ASP A 155 -12.33 -4.36 23.23
N PHE A 156 -11.30 -4.60 22.41
CA PHE A 156 -11.14 -3.93 21.11
C PHE A 156 -12.33 -4.19 20.20
N SER A 157 -12.77 -5.44 20.10
CA SER A 157 -13.95 -5.80 19.30
C SER A 157 -15.20 -5.05 19.74
N ARG A 158 -15.48 -5.00 21.06
CA ARG A 158 -16.63 -4.28 21.63
C ARG A 158 -16.57 -2.79 21.29
N ILE A 159 -15.41 -2.15 21.48
CA ILE A 159 -15.20 -0.72 21.18
C ILE A 159 -15.37 -0.46 19.68
N MET A 160 -14.78 -1.30 18.80
CA MET A 160 -14.93 -1.17 17.34
C MET A 160 -16.39 -1.30 16.91
N THR A 161 -17.11 -2.30 17.42
CA THR A 161 -18.50 -2.53 17.08
C THR A 161 -19.40 -1.36 17.52
N ALA A 162 -19.18 -0.83 18.73
CA ALA A 162 -19.88 0.35 19.19
C ALA A 162 -19.56 1.60 18.36
N TYR A 163 -18.30 1.79 17.99
CA TYR A 163 -17.88 2.89 17.13
C TYR A 163 -18.52 2.80 15.73
N GLU A 164 -18.53 1.63 15.11
CA GLU A 164 -19.17 1.40 13.82
C GLU A 164 -20.71 1.63 13.88
N ALA A 165 -21.33 1.23 14.98
CA ALA A 165 -22.76 1.53 15.21
C ALA A 165 -23.03 3.02 15.32
N LEU A 166 -22.15 3.81 15.95
CA LEU A 166 -22.26 5.26 16.04
C LEU A 166 -22.00 5.97 14.70
N LEU A 167 -21.12 5.43 13.86
CA LEU A 167 -20.93 5.90 12.48
C LEU A 167 -22.23 5.77 11.70
N GLY A 168 -22.82 4.56 11.72
CA GLY A 168 -24.05 4.23 11.01
C GLY A 168 -24.09 4.78 9.59
N ASP A 169 -25.26 5.23 9.17
CA ASP A 169 -25.49 5.87 7.86
C ASP A 169 -25.28 7.40 7.88
N ARG A 170 -24.72 7.94 8.96
CA ARG A 170 -24.59 9.39 9.15
C ARG A 170 -23.21 9.92 8.82
N PHE A 171 -22.16 9.14 9.09
CA PHE A 171 -20.78 9.57 8.99
C PHE A 171 -19.95 8.64 8.11
N ALA A 172 -19.10 9.24 7.27
CA ALA A 172 -18.10 8.55 6.46
C ALA A 172 -16.73 8.67 7.12
N ASP A 173 -16.22 7.55 7.68
CA ASP A 173 -14.86 7.50 8.21
C ASP A 173 -13.87 7.33 7.07
N PRO A 174 -12.78 8.13 7.01
CA PRO A 174 -11.71 7.98 6.03
C PRO A 174 -11.10 6.58 5.98
N ALA A 175 -11.00 5.86 7.13
CA ALA A 175 -10.49 4.49 7.18
C ALA A 175 -11.30 3.48 6.36
N ASN A 176 -12.56 3.79 6.05
CA ASN A 176 -13.45 2.94 5.25
C ASN A 176 -13.44 3.31 3.75
N ARG A 177 -12.61 4.25 3.33
CA ARG A 177 -12.65 4.82 1.98
C ARG A 177 -12.35 3.79 0.89
N LEU A 178 -11.31 2.99 1.07
CA LEU A 178 -10.94 1.92 0.13
C LEU A 178 -11.95 0.77 0.12
N THR A 179 -12.55 0.44 1.27
CA THR A 179 -13.63 -0.56 1.34
C THR A 179 -14.84 -0.08 0.52
N ARG A 180 -15.21 1.20 0.62
CA ARG A 180 -16.28 1.77 -0.20
C ARG A 180 -15.94 1.76 -1.68
N LEU A 181 -14.71 2.13 -2.04
CA LEU A 181 -14.25 2.04 -3.43
C LEU A 181 -14.46 0.63 -3.96
N TYR A 182 -14.02 -0.39 -3.21
CA TYR A 182 -14.23 -1.79 -3.61
C TYR A 182 -15.71 -2.10 -3.82
N ASP A 183 -16.59 -1.69 -2.89
CA ASP A 183 -18.03 -1.91 -3.00
C ASP A 183 -18.68 -1.22 -4.21
N GLN A 184 -18.17 -0.05 -4.60
CA GLN A 184 -18.62 0.67 -5.78
C GLN A 184 -18.22 -0.02 -7.09
N ILE A 185 -16.99 -0.56 -7.16
CA ILE A 185 -16.43 -1.09 -8.41
C ILE A 185 -16.61 -2.61 -8.60
N LYS A 186 -16.86 -3.37 -7.54
CA LYS A 186 -16.84 -4.86 -7.56
C LYS A 186 -17.73 -5.49 -8.64
N ASP A 187 -18.83 -4.83 -9.02
CA ASP A 187 -19.79 -5.31 -10.00
C ASP A 187 -19.85 -4.44 -11.28
N GLN A 188 -18.90 -3.49 -11.45
CA GLN A 188 -18.97 -2.48 -12.51
C GLN A 188 -17.98 -2.73 -13.68
N ASN A 189 -17.07 -3.69 -13.56
CA ASN A 189 -15.98 -3.89 -14.53
C ASN A 189 -15.23 -2.58 -14.85
N TYR A 190 -14.96 -1.77 -13.83
CA TYR A 190 -14.41 -0.43 -13.96
C TYR A 190 -13.06 -0.41 -14.71
N PHE A 191 -12.23 -1.44 -14.52
CA PHE A 191 -10.91 -1.54 -15.14
C PHE A 191 -10.93 -2.23 -16.51
N ALA A 192 -12.10 -2.64 -17.02
CA ALA A 192 -12.20 -3.33 -18.30
C ALA A 192 -11.66 -2.46 -19.46
N GLY A 193 -10.79 -3.06 -20.28
CA GLY A 193 -10.17 -2.37 -21.42
C GLY A 193 -8.99 -1.44 -21.06
N GLN A 194 -8.76 -1.17 -19.79
CA GLN A 194 -7.65 -0.31 -19.34
C GLN A 194 -6.33 -1.10 -19.28
N THR A 195 -5.22 -0.42 -19.57
CA THR A 195 -3.88 -0.88 -19.20
C THR A 195 -3.45 -0.14 -17.94
N VAL A 196 -3.18 -0.88 -16.87
CA VAL A 196 -2.89 -0.33 -15.54
C VAL A 196 -1.43 -0.52 -15.18
N PHE A 197 -0.81 0.55 -14.70
CA PHE A 197 0.56 0.56 -14.20
C PHE A 197 0.56 0.93 -12.71
N LEU A 198 1.40 0.27 -11.92
CA LEU A 198 1.66 0.61 -10.53
C LEU A 198 3.17 0.82 -10.33
N ASP A 199 3.56 1.95 -9.79
CA ASP A 199 4.97 2.29 -9.55
C ASP A 199 5.17 2.98 -8.20
N GLY A 200 6.32 2.72 -7.57
CA GLY A 200 6.71 3.34 -6.29
C GLY A 200 6.13 2.68 -5.04
N PHE A 201 5.55 1.48 -5.15
CA PHE A 201 5.06 0.71 -4.01
C PHE A 201 6.07 -0.35 -3.58
N ASN A 202 6.25 -0.51 -2.26
CA ASN A 202 7.02 -1.60 -1.67
C ASN A 202 6.11 -2.74 -1.17
N GLY A 203 4.82 -2.45 -1.00
CA GLY A 203 3.78 -3.38 -0.57
C GLY A 203 2.43 -2.69 -0.53
N PHE A 204 1.40 -3.45 -0.19
CA PHE A 204 0.02 -2.99 -0.18
C PHE A 204 -0.65 -3.40 1.13
N VAL A 205 -1.60 -2.59 1.59
CA VAL A 205 -2.47 -2.99 2.71
C VAL A 205 -3.60 -3.90 2.20
N ALA A 206 -4.23 -4.62 3.11
CA ALA A 206 -5.27 -5.61 2.73
C ALA A 206 -6.44 -4.98 1.95
N GLN A 207 -6.81 -3.73 2.26
CA GLN A 207 -7.82 -3.01 1.48
C GLN A 207 -7.37 -2.72 0.04
N GLU A 208 -6.09 -2.38 -0.17
CA GLU A 208 -5.53 -2.15 -1.51
C GLU A 208 -5.45 -3.45 -2.30
N TYR A 209 -5.09 -4.57 -1.65
CA TYR A 209 -5.12 -5.88 -2.32
C TYR A 209 -6.51 -6.22 -2.86
N LYS A 210 -7.60 -5.84 -2.17
CA LYS A 210 -8.97 -6.02 -2.69
C LYS A 210 -9.22 -5.24 -3.99
N ILE A 211 -8.68 -4.03 -4.08
CA ILE A 211 -8.74 -3.25 -5.33
C ILE A 211 -7.87 -3.90 -6.41
N LEU A 212 -6.66 -4.37 -6.04
CA LEU A 212 -5.77 -5.07 -6.96
C LEU A 212 -6.36 -6.38 -7.49
N GLU A 213 -7.15 -7.12 -6.70
CA GLU A 213 -7.94 -8.27 -7.18
C GLU A 213 -8.82 -7.88 -8.38
N ARG A 214 -9.47 -6.72 -8.31
CA ARG A 214 -10.32 -6.22 -9.41
C ARG A 214 -9.48 -5.73 -10.59
N ILE A 215 -8.43 -4.96 -10.32
CA ILE A 215 -7.51 -4.49 -11.37
C ILE A 215 -6.94 -5.67 -12.18
N ILE A 216 -6.41 -6.69 -11.49
CA ILE A 216 -5.77 -7.84 -12.14
C ILE A 216 -6.80 -8.66 -12.93
N ALA A 217 -8.01 -8.85 -12.39
CA ALA A 217 -9.05 -9.64 -13.04
C ALA A 217 -9.65 -8.95 -14.28
N GLU A 218 -9.79 -7.64 -14.28
CA GLU A 218 -10.56 -6.90 -15.29
C GLU A 218 -9.69 -6.22 -16.34
N ALA A 219 -8.50 -5.74 -15.96
CA ALA A 219 -7.68 -4.92 -16.84
C ALA A 219 -7.12 -5.74 -18.03
N LYS A 220 -6.97 -5.08 -19.16
CA LYS A 220 -6.33 -5.63 -20.37
C LYS A 220 -4.90 -6.12 -20.08
N ALA A 221 -4.14 -5.32 -19.34
CA ALA A 221 -2.80 -5.64 -18.86
C ALA A 221 -2.49 -4.85 -17.59
N VAL A 222 -1.73 -5.44 -16.69
CA VAL A 222 -1.27 -4.82 -15.44
C VAL A 222 0.25 -4.92 -15.37
N TYR A 223 0.93 -3.82 -15.06
CA TYR A 223 2.37 -3.74 -14.86
C TYR A 223 2.63 -3.21 -13.46
N ILE A 224 3.43 -3.93 -12.66
CA ILE A 224 3.75 -3.53 -11.28
C ILE A 224 5.26 -3.54 -11.10
N ALA A 225 5.83 -2.38 -10.76
CA ALA A 225 7.24 -2.24 -10.42
C ALA A 225 7.46 -2.50 -8.93
N LEU A 226 8.43 -3.36 -8.61
CA LEU A 226 8.75 -3.80 -7.25
C LEU A 226 10.24 -3.71 -6.97
N ASP A 227 10.59 -3.21 -5.78
CA ASP A 227 11.98 -3.05 -5.33
C ASP A 227 12.53 -4.38 -4.80
N SER A 228 13.06 -5.22 -5.70
CA SER A 228 13.72 -6.47 -5.34
C SER A 228 14.80 -6.82 -6.37
N ASP A 229 15.82 -7.54 -5.95
CA ASP A 229 16.87 -8.04 -6.84
C ASP A 229 16.52 -9.37 -7.51
N SER A 230 15.50 -10.06 -7.03
CA SER A 230 15.06 -11.32 -7.59
C SER A 230 13.59 -11.59 -7.27
N PHE A 231 12.95 -12.39 -8.12
CA PHE A 231 11.68 -13.03 -7.77
C PHE A 231 12.00 -14.43 -7.25
N GLY A 232 11.82 -14.65 -5.98
CA GLY A 232 12.05 -15.96 -5.40
C GLY A 232 12.06 -15.96 -3.87
N THR A 233 12.08 -17.14 -3.35
CA THR A 233 12.06 -17.42 -1.92
C THR A 233 13.41 -17.11 -1.30
N GLY A 234 13.57 -15.89 -0.78
CA GLY A 234 14.55 -15.64 0.27
C GLY A 234 14.16 -16.43 1.54
N ASP A 235 15.11 -16.70 2.37
CA ASP A 235 14.96 -17.44 3.64
C ASP A 235 14.20 -16.65 4.74
N GLY A 236 13.52 -15.58 4.38
CA GLY A 236 12.77 -14.70 5.30
C GLY A 236 13.62 -13.65 6.03
N TYR A 237 14.94 -13.73 5.93
CA TYR A 237 15.90 -12.75 6.45
C TYR A 237 16.49 -11.86 5.35
N ASP A 238 16.08 -12.07 4.10
CA ASP A 238 16.50 -11.27 2.96
C ASP A 238 15.97 -9.84 3.05
N LEU A 239 16.80 -8.88 2.63
CA LEU A 239 16.46 -7.45 2.54
C LEU A 239 15.14 -7.20 1.79
N PHE A 240 14.84 -8.04 0.80
CA PHE A 240 13.66 -7.94 -0.05
C PHE A 240 12.52 -8.89 0.33
N ALA A 241 12.60 -9.58 1.49
CA ALA A 241 11.60 -10.58 1.91
C ALA A 241 10.17 -10.03 1.86
N TYR A 242 9.95 -8.82 2.35
CA TYR A 242 8.62 -8.16 2.34
C TYR A 242 8.10 -7.90 0.92
N VAL A 243 8.98 -7.46 0.02
CA VAL A 243 8.60 -7.20 -1.39
C VAL A 243 8.36 -8.51 -2.13
N ASN A 244 9.14 -9.54 -1.83
CA ASN A 244 8.95 -10.88 -2.38
C ASN A 244 7.64 -11.52 -1.91
N GLU A 245 7.25 -11.30 -0.64
CA GLU A 245 5.93 -11.68 -0.14
C GLU A 245 4.82 -10.96 -0.91
N THR A 246 4.95 -9.65 -1.11
CA THR A 246 4.03 -8.84 -1.93
C THR A 246 3.88 -9.42 -3.33
N ALA A 247 4.99 -9.74 -4.00
CA ALA A 247 4.99 -10.35 -5.33
C ALA A 247 4.27 -11.72 -5.32
N GLY A 248 4.51 -12.53 -4.31
CA GLY A 248 3.83 -13.82 -4.12
C GLY A 248 2.31 -13.69 -3.91
N ILE A 249 1.86 -12.64 -3.19
CA ILE A 249 0.43 -12.34 -3.04
C ILE A 249 -0.18 -11.95 -4.39
N LEU A 250 0.48 -11.05 -5.14
CA LEU A 250 0.00 -10.60 -6.45
C LEU A 250 -0.09 -11.77 -7.45
N GLN A 251 0.88 -12.67 -7.43
CA GLN A 251 0.84 -13.88 -8.25
C GLN A 251 -0.34 -14.78 -7.88
N ARG A 252 -0.58 -15.05 -6.60
CA ARG A 252 -1.75 -15.82 -6.15
C ARG A 252 -3.08 -15.18 -6.57
N ILE A 253 -3.16 -13.85 -6.54
CA ILE A 253 -4.35 -13.12 -7.04
C ILE A 253 -4.53 -13.36 -8.54
N ALA A 254 -3.46 -13.28 -9.33
CA ALA A 254 -3.50 -13.51 -10.76
C ALA A 254 -3.88 -14.97 -11.09
N ASP A 255 -3.29 -15.93 -10.40
CA ASP A 255 -3.59 -17.36 -10.57
C ASP A 255 -5.08 -17.66 -10.29
N LYS A 256 -5.61 -17.10 -9.20
CA LYS A 256 -7.03 -17.22 -8.84
C LYS A 256 -7.96 -16.62 -9.90
N ALA A 257 -7.52 -15.53 -10.55
CA ALA A 257 -8.26 -14.87 -11.63
C ALA A 257 -8.03 -15.52 -13.01
N GLY A 258 -7.18 -16.54 -13.14
CA GLY A 258 -6.80 -17.15 -14.40
C GLY A 258 -5.99 -16.23 -15.31
N VAL A 259 -5.28 -15.25 -14.73
CA VAL A 259 -4.49 -14.26 -15.47
C VAL A 259 -3.02 -14.67 -15.49
N PRO A 260 -2.40 -14.83 -16.69
CA PRO A 260 -1.01 -15.22 -16.78
C PRO A 260 -0.08 -14.13 -16.20
N THR A 261 0.90 -14.58 -15.42
CA THR A 261 1.92 -13.73 -14.80
C THR A 261 3.26 -13.88 -15.53
N ASN A 262 3.87 -12.77 -15.89
CA ASN A 262 5.23 -12.69 -16.40
C ASN A 262 6.11 -11.89 -15.43
N THR A 263 7.40 -12.16 -15.42
CA THR A 263 8.40 -11.45 -14.62
C THR A 263 9.46 -10.84 -15.53
N LEU A 264 9.95 -9.66 -15.17
CA LEU A 264 11.08 -9.00 -15.81
C LEU A 264 12.03 -8.52 -14.72
N GLN A 265 13.28 -8.93 -14.83
CA GLN A 265 14.35 -8.48 -13.96
C GLN A 265 15.18 -7.40 -14.65
N LEU A 266 15.31 -6.22 -14.01
CA LEU A 266 16.23 -5.18 -14.41
C LEU A 266 17.52 -5.34 -13.59
N GLY A 267 18.65 -5.47 -14.26
CA GLY A 267 19.91 -5.90 -13.65
C GLY A 267 21.01 -4.83 -13.58
N GLU A 268 20.77 -3.62 -14.08
CA GLU A 268 21.78 -2.57 -14.15
C GLU A 268 21.44 -1.36 -13.27
N ASN A 269 22.42 -0.92 -12.47
CA ASN A 269 22.30 0.32 -11.72
C ASN A 269 22.46 1.52 -12.65
N CYS A 270 21.37 2.28 -12.86
CA CYS A 270 21.34 3.48 -13.70
C CYS A 270 21.60 4.77 -12.91
N ARG A 271 21.82 4.69 -11.59
CA ARG A 271 21.97 5.86 -10.71
C ARG A 271 23.39 6.38 -10.65
N THR A 272 24.38 5.50 -10.80
CA THR A 272 25.80 5.84 -10.72
C THR A 272 26.65 4.99 -11.65
N ASP A 273 27.69 5.61 -12.22
CA ASP A 273 28.72 4.93 -13.02
C ASP A 273 29.94 4.55 -12.17
N TYR A 274 30.02 5.00 -10.91
CA TYR A 274 31.14 4.76 -10.03
C TYR A 274 31.12 3.34 -9.45
N ALA A 275 32.19 2.60 -9.69
CA ALA A 275 32.31 1.18 -9.33
C ALA A 275 32.22 0.96 -7.80
N ASP A 276 32.82 1.86 -7.02
CA ASP A 276 32.81 1.81 -5.56
C ASP A 276 31.40 2.01 -4.97
N LEU A 277 30.61 2.96 -5.52
CA LEU A 277 29.22 3.17 -5.09
C LEU A 277 28.32 2.01 -5.51
N ARG A 278 28.49 1.46 -6.72
CA ARG A 278 27.77 0.24 -7.15
C ARG A 278 28.03 -0.93 -6.22
N ARG A 279 29.29 -1.08 -5.78
CA ARG A 279 29.68 -2.14 -4.85
C ARG A 279 29.02 -1.97 -3.47
N VAL A 280 29.01 -0.76 -2.93
CA VAL A 280 28.32 -0.50 -1.67
C VAL A 280 26.84 -0.84 -1.80
N GLU A 281 26.17 -0.39 -2.85
CA GLU A 281 24.76 -0.69 -3.08
C GLU A 281 24.48 -2.22 -3.13
N GLN A 282 25.35 -2.97 -3.80
CA GLN A 282 25.18 -4.42 -3.96
C GLN A 282 25.43 -5.22 -2.68
N TYR A 283 26.40 -4.79 -1.87
CA TYR A 283 26.93 -5.66 -0.81
C TYR A 283 26.83 -5.12 0.60
N ILE A 284 26.36 -3.87 0.83
CA ILE A 284 26.29 -3.28 2.17
C ILE A 284 25.43 -4.10 3.16
N PHE A 285 24.46 -4.84 2.65
CA PHE A 285 23.58 -5.72 3.41
C PHE A 285 23.70 -7.20 3.03
N ALA A 286 24.72 -7.56 2.27
CA ALA A 286 24.96 -8.95 1.90
C ALA A 286 25.79 -9.66 2.99
N ASP A 287 25.49 -10.92 3.26
CA ASP A 287 26.23 -11.75 4.22
C ASP A 287 27.69 -11.94 3.81
N GLN A 288 27.97 -11.94 2.51
CA GLN A 288 29.30 -12.06 1.97
C GLN A 288 29.51 -11.07 0.82
N ALA A 289 30.54 -10.26 0.93
CA ALA A 289 31.04 -9.43 -0.16
C ALA A 289 32.21 -10.12 -0.84
N PRO A 290 32.35 -10.04 -2.18
CA PRO A 290 33.53 -10.58 -2.85
C PRO A 290 34.81 -9.88 -2.39
N GLU A 291 35.89 -10.64 -2.20
CA GLU A 291 37.21 -10.16 -1.76
C GLU A 291 37.99 -9.41 -2.87
N THR A 292 37.31 -8.58 -3.63
CA THR A 292 37.95 -7.77 -4.68
C THR A 292 38.19 -6.36 -4.17
N GLU A 293 39.39 -5.87 -4.25
CA GLU A 293 39.72 -4.48 -3.92
C GLU A 293 39.28 -3.55 -5.06
N ILE A 294 38.44 -2.59 -4.72
CA ILE A 294 38.04 -1.47 -5.59
C ILE A 294 38.48 -0.19 -4.87
N PRO A 295 39.17 0.75 -5.51
CA PRO A 295 39.53 2.03 -4.91
C PRO A 295 38.22 2.77 -4.47
N ALA A 296 38.19 3.23 -3.23
CA ALA A 296 37.07 3.96 -2.66
C ALA A 296 37.27 5.48 -2.85
N GLU A 297 37.06 5.97 -4.06
CA GLU A 297 37.28 7.38 -4.40
C GLU A 297 36.09 8.27 -4.03
N HIS A 298 34.86 7.72 -4.04
CA HIS A 298 33.61 8.44 -3.81
C HIS A 298 32.98 8.13 -2.45
N ILE A 299 33.66 7.33 -1.61
CA ILE A 299 33.18 6.92 -0.28
C ILE A 299 34.02 7.59 0.80
N ARG A 300 33.36 8.15 1.81
CA ARG A 300 34.01 8.68 3.01
C ARG A 300 33.41 8.04 4.24
N LEU A 301 34.26 7.48 5.10
CA LEU A 301 33.87 6.93 6.38
C LEU A 301 34.15 7.94 7.47
N TYR A 302 33.18 8.20 8.31
CA TYR A 302 33.34 9.05 9.49
C TYR A 302 33.07 8.20 10.74
N ALA A 303 34.03 8.16 11.65
CA ALA A 303 33.83 7.60 12.98
C ALA A 303 33.62 8.77 13.96
N ALA A 304 32.57 8.69 14.75
CA ALA A 304 32.31 9.65 15.83
C ALA A 304 32.35 8.91 17.17
N ASP A 305 33.23 9.33 18.06
CA ASP A 305 33.20 8.93 19.46
C ASP A 305 32.10 9.72 20.16
N GLY A 306 30.96 9.14 20.37
CA GLY A 306 29.95 9.92 21.02
C GLY A 306 28.64 9.23 21.30
N SER A 307 28.42 9.04 22.52
CA SER A 307 27.13 8.99 23.16
C SER A 307 26.44 10.34 23.00
N GLY A 308 25.56 10.53 22.11
CA GLY A 308 24.78 11.73 22.20
C GLY A 308 24.09 12.11 20.89
N PHE A 309 22.93 11.55 20.66
CA PHE A 309 21.87 12.33 20.04
C PHE A 309 21.36 13.30 21.12
N GLY A 310 21.82 14.55 21.07
CA GLY A 310 21.23 15.65 21.79
C GLY A 310 20.12 16.26 20.96
#